data_aa7603d924b76631e3e1ac3a783b5e26
#
_entry.id   aa7603d924b76631e3e1ac3a783b5e26
#
_cell.length_a   1.000
_cell.length_b   1.000
_cell.length_c   1.000
_cell.angle_alpha   90.00
_cell.angle_beta   90.00
_cell.angle_gamma   90.00
#
_symmetry.space_group_name_H-M   'P 1'
#
loop_
_entity.id
_entity.type
_entity.pdbx_description
1 polymer ?
#
loop_
_entity_poly.entity_id
_entity_poly.type
_entity_poly.pdbx_seq_one_letter_code
_entity_poly.pdbx_strand_id
1 'polypeptide(L)'
;MRGIAKLAMRGPVPAALLAAAFAYAGLMFAPSLVPSAAIVALVVLRHGLAEGLKTAAFASATVAAVALLTFGKLGLAALVVIAPWGPIVASAWILAATGNPGRAVALLGVFAVVFAASVRQSVPDIDAFWRERLEALGESVKAQGGHFLTGEEIATFAGLVHPGTVGAVTLCLVGALMLARWWQSVLYRPGAFGEEFRALCLPRWVFPVGVAASVAAWQARGAGTGGSLLGDVGLVLVLLFSVQGLAIAHERVHATGGRKGWLVGMYIVLGLVPHVGITALAAAGVADVVTDFRRLRRPPTPPQA
;
A
#
# COMPACT_ATOMS: atom_id res chain seq x y z
N MET A 1 -7.99 6.21 -17.53
CA MET A 1 -8.02 6.53 -16.09
C MET A 1 -9.12 7.55 -15.71
N ARG A 2 -9.19 8.75 -16.32
CA ARG A 2 -10.24 9.76 -16.01
C ARG A 2 -11.67 9.27 -16.25
N GLY A 3 -11.89 8.39 -17.25
CA GLY A 3 -13.20 7.78 -17.54
C GLY A 3 -13.72 6.87 -16.43
N ILE A 4 -12.86 6.06 -15.84
CA ILE A 4 -13.20 5.15 -14.72
C ILE A 4 -13.67 5.99 -13.51
N ALA A 5 -12.90 7.02 -13.15
CA ALA A 5 -13.25 7.89 -12.03
C ALA A 5 -14.60 8.64 -12.28
N LYS A 6 -14.84 9.12 -13.52
CA LYS A 6 -16.13 9.73 -13.88
C LYS A 6 -17.30 8.75 -13.78
N LEU A 7 -17.09 7.50 -14.21
CA LEU A 7 -18.13 6.47 -14.15
C LEU A 7 -18.45 6.11 -12.70
N ALA A 8 -17.42 5.93 -11.86
CA ALA A 8 -17.60 5.69 -10.43
C ALA A 8 -18.38 6.82 -9.72
N MET A 9 -18.22 8.07 -10.16
CA MET A 9 -18.92 9.22 -9.56
C MET A 9 -20.36 9.43 -10.07
N ARG A 10 -20.89 8.55 -10.93
CA ARG A 10 -22.29 8.60 -11.36
C ARG A 10 -23.30 8.15 -10.30
N GLY A 11 -22.83 7.44 -9.25
CA GLY A 11 -23.66 6.97 -8.15
C GLY A 11 -23.08 5.75 -7.45
N PRO A 12 -23.71 5.31 -6.35
CA PRO A 12 -23.20 4.21 -5.52
C PRO A 12 -23.18 2.86 -6.28
N VAL A 13 -24.17 2.58 -7.10
CA VAL A 13 -24.27 1.33 -7.86
C VAL A 13 -23.15 1.21 -8.91
N PRO A 14 -22.94 2.19 -9.83
CA PRO A 14 -21.80 2.15 -10.75
C PRO A 14 -20.45 2.03 -10.03
N ALA A 15 -20.27 2.74 -8.91
CA ALA A 15 -19.05 2.64 -8.11
C ALA A 15 -18.84 1.24 -7.55
N ALA A 16 -19.88 0.63 -6.97
CA ALA A 16 -19.82 -0.70 -6.39
C ALA A 16 -19.53 -1.78 -7.44
N LEU A 17 -20.22 -1.72 -8.58
CA LEU A 17 -20.00 -2.69 -9.68
C LEU A 17 -18.58 -2.57 -10.24
N LEU A 18 -18.06 -1.36 -10.43
CA LEU A 18 -16.68 -1.16 -10.88
C LEU A 18 -15.66 -1.66 -9.85
N ALA A 19 -15.87 -1.35 -8.56
CA ALA A 19 -15.00 -1.83 -7.49
C ALA A 19 -14.99 -3.36 -7.44
N ALA A 20 -16.16 -4.01 -7.54
CA ALA A 20 -16.29 -5.45 -7.57
C ALA A 20 -15.64 -6.08 -8.82
N ALA A 21 -15.82 -5.48 -10.00
CA ALA A 21 -15.20 -5.96 -11.24
C ALA A 21 -13.66 -5.92 -11.16
N PHE A 22 -13.08 -4.82 -10.69
CA PHE A 22 -11.65 -4.73 -10.47
C PHE A 22 -11.15 -5.65 -9.35
N ALA A 23 -11.92 -5.85 -8.29
CA ALA A 23 -11.62 -6.81 -7.23
C ALA A 23 -11.57 -8.24 -7.79
N TYR A 24 -12.56 -8.62 -8.58
CA TYR A 24 -12.61 -9.94 -9.21
C TYR A 24 -11.44 -10.16 -10.20
N ALA A 25 -11.15 -9.14 -11.02
CA ALA A 25 -9.96 -9.16 -11.87
C ALA A 25 -8.65 -9.29 -11.06
N GLY A 26 -8.64 -8.83 -9.82
CA GLY A 26 -7.53 -8.95 -8.87
C GLY A 26 -7.16 -10.40 -8.52
N LEU A 27 -8.09 -11.36 -8.67
CA LEU A 27 -7.81 -12.79 -8.50
C LEU A 27 -6.85 -13.32 -9.57
N MET A 28 -6.90 -12.76 -10.78
CA MET A 28 -6.02 -13.14 -11.88
C MET A 28 -4.83 -12.19 -12.02
N PHE A 29 -5.04 -10.92 -11.70
CA PHE A 29 -4.04 -9.86 -11.84
C PHE A 29 -4.08 -8.94 -10.62
N ALA A 30 -3.31 -9.27 -9.59
CA ALA A 30 -3.29 -8.59 -8.29
C ALA A 30 -3.23 -7.05 -8.35
N PRO A 31 -2.51 -6.38 -9.29
CA PRO A 31 -2.52 -4.92 -9.41
C PRO A 31 -3.92 -4.31 -9.63
N SER A 32 -4.91 -5.07 -10.09
CA SER A 32 -6.31 -4.61 -10.23
C SER A 32 -6.97 -4.30 -8.88
N LEU A 33 -6.45 -4.81 -7.76
CA LEU A 33 -6.93 -4.45 -6.43
C LEU A 33 -6.72 -2.97 -6.11
N VAL A 34 -5.69 -2.33 -6.70
CA VAL A 34 -5.42 -0.90 -6.51
C VAL A 34 -6.58 -0.02 -7.03
N PRO A 35 -7.00 -0.09 -8.30
CA PRO A 35 -8.17 0.66 -8.76
C PRO A 35 -9.48 0.24 -8.08
N SER A 36 -9.65 -1.02 -7.69
CA SER A 36 -10.79 -1.46 -6.89
C SER A 36 -10.92 -0.67 -5.59
N ALA A 37 -9.89 -0.69 -4.76
CA ALA A 37 -9.84 0.02 -3.49
C ALA A 37 -9.88 1.55 -3.69
N ALA A 38 -9.24 2.07 -4.76
CA ALA A 38 -9.26 3.49 -5.08
C ALA A 38 -10.67 4.03 -5.42
N ILE A 39 -11.53 3.22 -6.05
CA ILE A 39 -12.92 3.60 -6.31
C ILE A 39 -13.67 3.80 -5.00
N VAL A 40 -13.56 2.87 -4.06
CA VAL A 40 -14.19 2.98 -2.73
C VAL A 40 -13.66 4.20 -1.98
N ALA A 41 -12.33 4.41 -1.96
CA ALA A 41 -11.72 5.59 -1.36
C ALA A 41 -12.21 6.90 -2.00
N LEU A 42 -12.35 6.95 -3.32
CA LEU A 42 -12.84 8.13 -4.04
C LEU A 42 -14.26 8.51 -3.62
N VAL A 43 -15.14 7.52 -3.41
CA VAL A 43 -16.50 7.75 -2.91
C VAL A 43 -16.45 8.32 -1.50
N VAL A 44 -15.63 7.76 -0.60
CA VAL A 44 -15.44 8.29 0.77
C VAL A 44 -14.96 9.73 0.73
N LEU A 45 -13.92 10.01 -0.06
CA LEU A 45 -13.32 11.34 -0.18
C LEU A 45 -14.28 12.39 -0.74
N ARG A 46 -15.27 11.99 -1.54
CA ARG A 46 -16.20 12.91 -2.20
C ARG A 46 -17.55 13.02 -1.51
N HIS A 47 -18.11 11.88 -1.08
CA HIS A 47 -19.47 11.79 -0.57
C HIS A 47 -19.53 11.44 0.92
N GLY A 48 -18.37 11.22 1.55
CA GLY A 48 -18.26 10.93 2.98
C GLY A 48 -18.34 9.45 3.30
N LEU A 49 -18.16 9.16 4.60
CA LEU A 49 -18.01 7.80 5.14
C LEU A 49 -19.23 6.91 4.84
N ALA A 50 -20.44 7.43 5.03
CA ALA A 50 -21.67 6.64 4.87
C ALA A 50 -21.83 6.10 3.44
N GLU A 51 -21.60 6.93 2.43
CA GLU A 51 -21.67 6.52 1.01
C GLU A 51 -20.52 5.58 0.64
N GLY A 52 -19.34 5.80 1.19
CA GLY A 52 -18.21 4.87 1.03
C GLY A 52 -18.50 3.49 1.62
N LEU A 53 -19.07 3.42 2.82
CA LEU A 53 -19.48 2.15 3.45
C LEU A 53 -20.58 1.45 2.65
N LYS A 54 -21.59 2.16 2.16
CA LYS A 54 -22.62 1.60 1.26
C LYS A 54 -21.99 1.02 0.01
N THR A 55 -21.07 1.76 -0.62
CA THR A 55 -20.36 1.30 -1.83
C THR A 55 -19.56 0.05 -1.56
N ALA A 56 -18.80 -0.01 -0.46
CA ALA A 56 -18.05 -1.18 -0.05
C ALA A 56 -18.97 -2.39 0.23
N ALA A 57 -20.10 -2.16 0.93
CA ALA A 57 -21.08 -3.20 1.22
C ALA A 57 -21.73 -3.78 -0.06
N PHE A 58 -22.15 -2.93 -0.99
CA PHE A 58 -22.70 -3.37 -2.28
C PHE A 58 -21.65 -4.09 -3.13
N ALA A 59 -20.42 -3.59 -3.16
CA ALA A 59 -19.33 -4.26 -3.86
C ALA A 59 -19.03 -5.63 -3.23
N SER A 60 -19.01 -5.73 -1.89
CA SER A 60 -18.82 -6.99 -1.16
C SER A 60 -19.95 -7.98 -1.46
N ALA A 61 -21.20 -7.53 -1.44
CA ALA A 61 -22.34 -8.35 -1.79
C ALA A 61 -22.25 -8.86 -3.25
N THR A 62 -21.80 -8.00 -4.17
CA THR A 62 -21.60 -8.36 -5.59
C THR A 62 -20.50 -9.42 -5.73
N VAL A 63 -19.34 -9.25 -5.08
CA VAL A 63 -18.26 -10.25 -5.09
C VAL A 63 -18.73 -11.56 -4.47
N ALA A 64 -19.44 -11.49 -3.34
CA ALA A 64 -19.98 -12.68 -2.68
C ALA A 64 -21.00 -13.42 -3.56
N ALA A 65 -21.92 -12.70 -4.20
CA ALA A 65 -22.91 -13.28 -5.11
C ALA A 65 -22.23 -13.97 -6.31
N VAL A 66 -21.25 -13.31 -6.93
CA VAL A 66 -20.49 -13.90 -8.05
C VAL A 66 -19.73 -15.15 -7.59
N ALA A 67 -19.09 -15.10 -6.41
CA ALA A 67 -18.37 -16.25 -5.87
C ALA A 67 -19.30 -17.45 -5.60
N LEU A 68 -20.49 -17.19 -5.01
CA LEU A 68 -21.50 -18.22 -4.77
C LEU A 68 -22.04 -18.83 -6.07
N LEU A 69 -22.35 -17.99 -7.07
CA LEU A 69 -22.86 -18.46 -8.36
C LEU A 69 -21.81 -19.23 -9.16
N THR A 70 -20.53 -18.86 -9.05
CA THR A 70 -19.45 -19.46 -9.84
C THR A 70 -18.87 -20.71 -9.17
N PHE A 71 -18.71 -20.68 -7.84
CA PHE A 71 -17.99 -21.72 -7.08
C PHE A 71 -18.86 -22.45 -6.07
N GLY A 72 -20.12 -22.07 -5.89
CA GLY A 72 -21.05 -22.66 -4.92
C GLY A 72 -20.71 -22.36 -3.45
N LYS A 73 -19.67 -21.57 -3.17
CA LYS A 73 -19.20 -21.23 -1.81
C LYS A 73 -18.48 -19.88 -1.77
N LEU A 74 -18.50 -19.25 -0.59
CA LEU A 74 -17.64 -18.14 -0.28
C LEU A 74 -16.23 -18.69 0.03
N GLY A 75 -15.33 -18.57 -0.93
CA GLY A 75 -13.96 -18.99 -0.75
C GLY A 75 -13.07 -17.91 -0.16
N LEU A 76 -11.88 -18.30 0.30
CA LEU A 76 -10.84 -17.39 0.79
C LEU A 76 -10.51 -16.28 -0.23
N ALA A 77 -10.57 -16.60 -1.53
CA ALA A 77 -10.34 -15.64 -2.61
C ALA A 77 -11.29 -14.45 -2.57
N ALA A 78 -12.59 -14.65 -2.25
CA ALA A 78 -13.55 -13.56 -2.09
C ALA A 78 -13.19 -12.65 -0.91
N LEU A 79 -12.75 -13.24 0.21
CA LEU A 79 -12.30 -12.48 1.37
C LEU A 79 -11.06 -11.65 1.07
N VAL A 80 -10.08 -12.21 0.34
CA VAL A 80 -8.84 -11.51 -0.03
C VAL A 80 -9.12 -10.25 -0.86
N VAL A 81 -10.09 -10.30 -1.79
CA VAL A 81 -10.39 -9.12 -2.62
C VAL A 81 -11.25 -8.08 -1.91
N ILE A 82 -12.00 -8.47 -0.87
CA ILE A 82 -12.82 -7.57 -0.04
C ILE A 82 -11.96 -6.91 1.06
N ALA A 83 -10.98 -7.62 1.60
CA ALA A 83 -10.19 -7.18 2.75
C ALA A 83 -9.57 -5.77 2.62
N PRO A 84 -9.08 -5.31 1.45
CA PRO A 84 -8.52 -3.96 1.30
C PRO A 84 -9.53 -2.82 1.52
N TRP A 85 -10.84 -3.07 1.38
CA TRP A 85 -11.84 -2.00 1.43
C TRP A 85 -12.04 -1.42 2.84
N GLY A 86 -11.94 -2.23 3.89
CA GLY A 86 -12.02 -1.74 5.28
C GLY A 86 -10.93 -0.71 5.60
N PRO A 87 -9.65 -1.09 5.50
CA PRO A 87 -8.52 -0.19 5.66
C PRO A 87 -8.60 1.08 4.81
N ILE A 88 -8.99 0.94 3.54
CA ILE A 88 -9.05 2.08 2.63
C ILE A 88 -10.18 3.05 2.97
N VAL A 89 -11.35 2.56 3.40
CA VAL A 89 -12.47 3.39 3.86
C VAL A 89 -12.04 4.21 5.09
N ALA A 90 -11.44 3.56 6.09
CA ALA A 90 -10.97 4.23 7.30
C ALA A 90 -9.92 5.31 6.98
N SER A 91 -8.95 4.99 6.13
CA SER A 91 -7.87 5.92 5.79
C SER A 91 -8.34 7.07 4.90
N ALA A 92 -9.25 6.82 3.96
CA ALA A 92 -9.86 7.87 3.16
C ALA A 92 -10.73 8.81 4.02
N TRP A 93 -11.43 8.26 5.01
CA TRP A 93 -12.19 9.07 5.98
C TRP A 93 -11.27 9.94 6.85
N ILE A 94 -10.17 9.40 7.37
CA ILE A 94 -9.16 10.20 8.11
C ILE A 94 -8.58 11.30 7.22
N LEU A 95 -8.28 10.99 5.96
CA LEU A 95 -7.80 12.00 5.01
C LEU A 95 -8.84 13.10 4.79
N ALA A 96 -10.10 12.75 4.58
CA ALA A 96 -11.19 13.71 4.39
C ALA A 96 -11.42 14.58 5.65
N ALA A 97 -11.35 13.98 6.84
CA ALA A 97 -11.61 14.66 8.10
C ALA A 97 -10.44 15.58 8.54
N THR A 98 -9.21 15.19 8.24
CA THR A 98 -8.02 15.90 8.76
C THR A 98 -7.28 16.73 7.71
N GLY A 99 -7.53 16.48 6.41
CA GLY A 99 -6.74 17.04 5.32
C GLY A 99 -5.26 16.61 5.32
N ASN A 100 -4.88 15.63 6.15
CA ASN A 100 -3.49 15.25 6.35
C ASN A 100 -3.20 13.87 5.73
N PRO A 101 -2.52 13.82 4.56
CA PRO A 101 -2.21 12.56 3.89
C PRO A 101 -1.25 11.67 4.69
N GLY A 102 -0.35 12.25 5.49
CA GLY A 102 0.58 11.48 6.31
C GLY A 102 -0.13 10.67 7.41
N ARG A 103 -1.19 11.21 8.03
CA ARG A 103 -2.00 10.47 9.00
C ARG A 103 -2.74 9.30 8.34
N ALA A 104 -3.28 9.52 7.16
CA ALA A 104 -3.99 8.47 6.42
C ALA A 104 -3.02 7.35 5.98
N VAL A 105 -1.84 7.70 5.49
CA VAL A 105 -0.79 6.74 5.13
C VAL A 105 -0.28 5.96 6.36
N ALA A 106 -0.08 6.63 7.49
CA ALA A 106 0.32 5.97 8.73
C ALA A 106 -0.74 4.95 9.21
N LEU A 107 -2.04 5.28 9.08
CA LEU A 107 -3.12 4.35 9.39
C LEU A 107 -3.10 3.12 8.48
N LEU A 108 -2.82 3.27 7.18
CA LEU A 108 -2.64 2.13 6.27
C LEU A 108 -1.48 1.24 6.71
N GLY A 109 -0.39 1.84 7.20
CA GLY A 109 0.72 1.08 7.80
C GLY A 109 0.29 0.27 9.01
N VAL A 110 -0.54 0.82 9.90
CA VAL A 110 -1.11 0.07 11.03
C VAL A 110 -1.92 -1.14 10.52
N PHE A 111 -2.77 -0.95 9.53
CA PHE A 111 -3.53 -2.06 8.95
C PHE A 111 -2.63 -3.11 8.28
N ALA A 112 -1.54 -2.72 7.63
CA ALA A 112 -0.58 -3.65 7.05
C ALA A 112 0.13 -4.48 8.14
N VAL A 113 0.48 -3.86 9.27
CA VAL A 113 1.05 -4.55 10.43
C VAL A 113 0.03 -5.51 11.06
N VAL A 114 -1.23 -5.09 11.21
CA VAL A 114 -2.31 -5.95 11.71
C VAL A 114 -2.51 -7.15 10.77
N PHE A 115 -2.48 -6.95 9.47
CA PHE A 115 -2.52 -8.02 8.48
C PHE A 115 -1.35 -9.01 8.68
N ALA A 116 -0.11 -8.52 8.77
CA ALA A 116 1.08 -9.36 8.98
C ALA A 116 0.97 -10.16 10.29
N ALA A 117 0.55 -9.51 11.38
CA ALA A 117 0.34 -10.15 12.68
C ALA A 117 -0.74 -11.23 12.61
N SER A 118 -1.86 -10.97 11.93
CA SER A 118 -2.95 -11.93 11.77
C SER A 118 -2.52 -13.17 10.99
N VAL A 119 -1.72 -13.00 9.93
CA VAL A 119 -1.17 -14.13 9.17
C VAL A 119 -0.23 -14.97 10.05
N ARG A 120 0.68 -14.33 10.79
CA ARG A 120 1.61 -15.02 11.69
C ARG A 120 0.92 -15.77 12.83
N GLN A 121 -0.18 -15.22 13.33
CA GLN A 121 -0.98 -15.88 14.37
C GLN A 121 -1.76 -17.08 13.82
N SER A 122 -2.22 -16.99 12.57
CA SER A 122 -3.01 -18.04 11.94
C SER A 122 -2.16 -19.16 11.33
N VAL A 123 -0.89 -18.89 11.02
CA VAL A 123 0.04 -19.82 10.37
C VAL A 123 1.33 -19.88 11.21
N PRO A 124 1.48 -20.88 12.10
CA PRO A 124 2.61 -20.97 13.02
C PRO A 124 3.98 -21.07 12.33
N ASP A 125 4.07 -21.82 11.23
CA ASP A 125 5.27 -21.93 10.40
C ASP A 125 4.95 -21.45 8.98
N ILE A 126 5.19 -20.16 8.75
CA ILE A 126 4.88 -19.49 7.47
C ILE A 126 5.80 -20.01 6.35
N ASP A 127 7.05 -20.31 6.65
CA ASP A 127 8.02 -20.76 5.65
C ASP A 127 7.69 -22.19 5.20
N ALA A 128 7.34 -23.09 6.13
CA ALA A 128 6.84 -24.42 5.80
C ALA A 128 5.52 -24.36 5.01
N PHE A 129 4.60 -23.49 5.40
CA PHE A 129 3.33 -23.28 4.71
C PHE A 129 3.51 -22.87 3.24
N TRP A 130 4.44 -21.96 2.96
CA TRP A 130 4.71 -21.54 1.57
C TRP A 130 5.52 -22.56 0.80
N ARG A 131 6.46 -23.25 1.47
CA ARG A 131 7.25 -24.32 0.85
C ARG A 131 6.35 -25.43 0.33
N GLU A 132 5.44 -25.95 1.15
CA GLU A 132 4.48 -27.00 0.75
C GLU A 132 3.66 -26.58 -0.49
N ARG A 133 3.22 -25.31 -0.54
CA ARG A 133 2.45 -24.81 -1.69
C ARG A 133 3.27 -24.65 -2.95
N LEU A 134 4.51 -24.22 -2.82
CA LEU A 134 5.42 -24.11 -3.95
C LEU A 134 5.81 -25.50 -4.47
N GLU A 135 6.00 -26.47 -3.59
CA GLU A 135 6.26 -27.88 -3.96
C GLU A 135 5.05 -28.46 -4.73
N ALA A 136 3.84 -28.30 -4.19
CA ALA A 136 2.61 -28.75 -4.87
C ALA A 136 2.41 -28.09 -6.24
N LEU A 137 2.72 -26.79 -6.36
CA LEU A 137 2.72 -26.10 -7.65
C LEU A 137 3.77 -26.68 -8.59
N GLY A 138 4.97 -26.94 -8.08
CA GLY A 138 6.06 -27.55 -8.83
C GLY A 138 5.70 -28.93 -9.40
N GLU A 139 5.06 -29.77 -8.60
CA GLU A 139 4.54 -31.07 -9.06
C GLU A 139 3.50 -30.91 -10.18
N SER A 140 2.57 -29.97 -10.03
CA SER A 140 1.58 -29.66 -11.05
C SER A 140 2.20 -29.20 -12.38
N VAL A 141 3.22 -28.32 -12.31
CA VAL A 141 3.94 -27.83 -13.48
C VAL A 141 4.73 -28.96 -14.16
N LYS A 142 5.42 -29.78 -13.37
CA LYS A 142 6.16 -30.96 -13.90
C LYS A 142 5.23 -31.97 -14.56
N ALA A 143 4.06 -32.23 -13.98
CA ALA A 143 3.06 -33.13 -14.59
C ALA A 143 2.58 -32.65 -15.96
N GLN A 144 2.66 -31.34 -16.23
CA GLN A 144 2.34 -30.73 -17.53
C GLN A 144 3.56 -30.60 -18.44
N GLY A 145 4.70 -31.21 -18.08
CA GLY A 145 5.94 -31.19 -18.88
C GLY A 145 6.77 -29.89 -18.70
N GLY A 146 6.43 -29.05 -17.75
CA GLY A 146 7.15 -27.82 -17.45
C GLY A 146 8.33 -28.04 -16.51
N HIS A 147 9.24 -27.06 -16.48
CA HIS A 147 10.31 -26.98 -15.48
C HIS A 147 9.85 -26.08 -14.32
N PHE A 148 10.22 -26.45 -13.12
CA PHE A 148 9.97 -25.65 -11.91
C PHE A 148 11.25 -25.53 -11.07
N LEU A 149 11.19 -24.73 -10.03
CA LEU A 149 12.31 -24.49 -9.12
C LEU A 149 12.85 -25.77 -8.49
N THR A 150 14.11 -25.78 -8.15
CA THR A 150 14.77 -26.83 -7.36
C THR A 150 14.35 -26.75 -5.89
N GLY A 151 14.62 -27.78 -5.09
CA GLY A 151 14.26 -27.78 -3.67
C GLY A 151 14.91 -26.64 -2.87
N GLU A 152 16.17 -26.27 -3.19
CA GLU A 152 16.87 -25.16 -2.55
C GLU A 152 16.28 -23.80 -2.95
N GLU A 153 15.95 -23.63 -4.22
CA GLU A 153 15.26 -22.43 -4.71
C GLU A 153 13.88 -22.31 -4.07
N ILE A 154 13.10 -23.39 -3.98
CA ILE A 154 11.79 -23.41 -3.30
C ILE A 154 11.94 -22.94 -1.85
N ALA A 155 12.94 -23.42 -1.11
CA ALA A 155 13.18 -23.02 0.27
C ALA A 155 13.49 -21.50 0.37
N THR A 156 14.32 -21.00 -0.55
CA THR A 156 14.66 -19.57 -0.63
C THR A 156 13.44 -18.72 -0.95
N PHE A 157 12.66 -19.10 -1.97
CA PHE A 157 11.46 -18.37 -2.35
C PHE A 157 10.38 -18.40 -1.29
N ALA A 158 10.19 -19.53 -0.59
CA ALA A 158 9.21 -19.67 0.50
C ALA A 158 9.43 -18.60 1.58
N GLY A 159 10.69 -18.36 1.97
CA GLY A 159 11.02 -17.31 2.94
C GLY A 159 10.78 -15.88 2.44
N LEU A 160 10.65 -15.68 1.11
CA LEU A 160 10.38 -14.36 0.51
C LEU A 160 8.90 -14.07 0.27
N VAL A 161 8.03 -15.10 0.21
CA VAL A 161 6.61 -14.91 -0.16
C VAL A 161 5.87 -14.08 0.88
N HIS A 162 6.05 -14.38 2.17
CA HIS A 162 5.35 -13.64 3.23
C HIS A 162 5.77 -12.16 3.29
N PRO A 163 7.05 -11.79 3.41
CA PRO A 163 7.44 -10.38 3.38
C PRO A 163 7.08 -9.70 2.07
N GLY A 164 7.16 -10.40 0.94
CA GLY A 164 6.69 -9.91 -0.36
C GLY A 164 5.19 -9.57 -0.34
N THR A 165 4.37 -10.41 0.29
CA THR A 165 2.93 -10.20 0.45
C THR A 165 2.64 -9.00 1.36
N VAL A 166 3.33 -8.88 2.49
CA VAL A 166 3.20 -7.72 3.40
C VAL A 166 3.57 -6.42 2.66
N GLY A 167 4.66 -6.44 1.91
CA GLY A 167 5.09 -5.30 1.08
C GLY A 167 4.05 -4.96 0.00
N ALA A 168 3.55 -5.95 -0.73
CA ALA A 168 2.54 -5.77 -1.77
C ALA A 168 1.24 -5.20 -1.20
N VAL A 169 0.75 -5.71 -0.06
CA VAL A 169 -0.44 -5.17 0.63
C VAL A 169 -0.23 -3.72 1.02
N THR A 170 0.92 -3.39 1.62
CA THR A 170 1.27 -2.02 2.02
C THR A 170 1.24 -1.07 0.81
N LEU A 171 1.93 -1.43 -0.27
CA LEU A 171 2.01 -0.62 -1.48
C LEU A 171 0.65 -0.52 -2.20
N CYS A 172 -0.13 -1.61 -2.21
CA CYS A 172 -1.48 -1.63 -2.78
C CYS A 172 -2.40 -0.64 -2.05
N LEU A 173 -2.42 -0.67 -0.72
CA LEU A 173 -3.25 0.21 0.09
C LEU A 173 -2.83 1.69 -0.07
N VAL A 174 -1.54 1.99 0.03
CA VAL A 174 -1.03 3.35 -0.16
C VAL A 174 -1.27 3.83 -1.60
N GLY A 175 -0.98 2.98 -2.59
CA GLY A 175 -1.22 3.28 -4.00
C GLY A 175 -2.70 3.54 -4.31
N ALA A 176 -3.61 2.77 -3.71
CA ALA A 176 -5.05 2.96 -3.87
C ALA A 176 -5.51 4.32 -3.30
N LEU A 177 -5.04 4.70 -2.10
CA LEU A 177 -5.36 6.00 -1.51
C LEU A 177 -4.81 7.15 -2.37
N MET A 178 -3.57 7.05 -2.84
CA MET A 178 -2.95 8.05 -3.70
C MET A 178 -3.67 8.14 -5.05
N LEU A 179 -4.06 7.02 -5.65
CA LEU A 179 -4.83 6.97 -6.89
C LEU A 179 -6.20 7.63 -6.73
N ALA A 180 -6.92 7.33 -5.64
CA ALA A 180 -8.20 7.95 -5.33
C ALA A 180 -8.07 9.48 -5.19
N ARG A 181 -7.04 9.93 -4.47
CA ARG A 181 -6.79 11.36 -4.28
C ARG A 181 -6.38 12.05 -5.58
N TRP A 182 -5.57 11.39 -6.41
CA TRP A 182 -5.25 11.88 -7.75
C TRP A 182 -6.51 11.98 -8.63
N TRP A 183 -7.38 10.97 -8.63
CA TRP A 183 -8.65 11.01 -9.36
C TRP A 183 -9.54 12.15 -8.87
N GLN A 184 -9.66 12.34 -7.57
CA GLN A 184 -10.41 13.45 -6.99
C GLN A 184 -9.85 14.81 -7.43
N SER A 185 -8.52 14.95 -7.44
CA SER A 185 -7.85 16.15 -7.92
C SER A 185 -8.15 16.42 -9.40
N VAL A 186 -7.98 15.41 -10.26
CA VAL A 186 -8.21 15.51 -11.72
C VAL A 186 -9.67 15.87 -12.04
N LEU A 187 -10.62 15.42 -11.23
CA LEU A 187 -12.06 15.66 -11.47
C LEU A 187 -12.53 17.01 -10.92
N TYR A 188 -12.01 17.46 -9.78
CA TYR A 188 -12.62 18.57 -9.03
C TYR A 188 -11.66 19.73 -8.70
N ARG A 189 -10.35 19.46 -8.56
CA ARG A 189 -9.33 20.47 -8.21
C ARG A 189 -7.99 20.12 -8.89
N PRO A 190 -7.85 20.40 -10.19
CA PRO A 190 -6.61 20.08 -10.92
C PRO A 190 -5.38 20.70 -10.25
N GLY A 191 -4.35 19.88 -10.05
CA GLY A 191 -3.09 20.28 -9.40
C GLY A 191 -3.00 20.00 -7.89
N ALA A 192 -4.14 19.95 -7.16
CA ALA A 192 -4.16 19.81 -5.71
C ALA A 192 -3.42 18.54 -5.21
N PHE A 193 -3.53 17.41 -5.93
CA PHE A 193 -2.81 16.20 -5.56
C PHE A 193 -1.29 16.41 -5.51
N GLY A 194 -0.73 17.12 -6.49
CA GLY A 194 0.71 17.38 -6.53
C GLY A 194 1.19 18.19 -5.32
N GLU A 195 0.42 19.19 -4.90
CA GLU A 195 0.72 20.01 -3.73
C GLU A 195 0.65 19.17 -2.44
N GLU A 196 -0.43 18.42 -2.27
CA GLU A 196 -0.65 17.58 -1.10
C GLU A 196 0.37 16.43 -1.00
N PHE A 197 0.71 15.81 -2.13
CA PHE A 197 1.73 14.75 -2.14
C PHE A 197 3.09 15.30 -1.73
N ARG A 198 3.51 16.43 -2.26
CA ARG A 198 4.76 17.08 -1.87
C ARG A 198 4.78 17.52 -0.41
N ALA A 199 3.61 17.82 0.17
CA ALA A 199 3.46 18.16 1.58
C ALA A 199 3.35 16.94 2.51
N LEU A 200 3.30 15.70 1.96
CA LEU A 200 3.13 14.49 2.76
C LEU A 200 4.25 14.35 3.78
N CYS A 201 3.87 14.29 5.05
CA CYS A 201 4.75 14.07 6.18
C CYS A 201 4.08 13.09 7.16
N LEU A 202 4.75 12.00 7.48
CA LEU A 202 4.26 11.02 8.46
C LEU A 202 4.21 11.63 9.86
N PRO A 203 3.27 11.22 10.70
CA PRO A 203 3.22 11.63 12.10
C PRO A 203 4.52 11.30 12.83
N ARG A 204 4.97 12.20 13.71
CA ARG A 204 6.25 12.06 14.41
C ARG A 204 6.37 10.77 15.24
N TRP A 205 5.26 10.21 15.72
CA TRP A 205 5.27 8.97 16.49
C TRP A 205 5.69 7.73 15.66
N VAL A 206 5.59 7.79 14.33
CA VAL A 206 6.01 6.69 13.43
C VAL A 206 7.53 6.45 13.54
N PHE A 207 8.31 7.50 13.74
CA PHE A 207 9.76 7.39 13.82
C PHE A 207 10.25 6.58 15.03
N PRO A 208 9.89 6.91 16.29
CA PRO A 208 10.34 6.11 17.44
C PRO A 208 9.82 4.66 17.39
N VAL A 209 8.63 4.42 16.86
CA VAL A 209 8.15 3.06 16.61
C VAL A 209 9.06 2.34 15.63
N GLY A 210 9.51 3.00 14.56
CA GLY A 210 10.44 2.45 13.58
C GLY A 210 11.81 2.10 14.19
N VAL A 211 12.34 2.99 15.00
CA VAL A 211 13.61 2.75 15.71
C VAL A 211 13.47 1.56 16.66
N ALA A 212 12.43 1.54 17.49
CA ALA A 212 12.21 0.44 18.44
C ALA A 212 12.04 -0.92 17.72
N ALA A 213 11.25 -0.97 16.66
CA ALA A 213 11.07 -2.17 15.85
C ALA A 213 12.38 -2.63 15.20
N SER A 214 13.19 -1.71 14.68
CA SER A 214 14.49 -2.03 14.06
C SER A 214 15.49 -2.59 15.07
N VAL A 215 15.58 -1.99 16.27
CA VAL A 215 16.44 -2.47 17.36
C VAL A 215 15.99 -3.87 17.81
N ALA A 216 14.70 -4.07 18.03
CA ALA A 216 14.16 -5.36 18.44
C ALA A 216 14.34 -6.44 17.35
N ALA A 217 14.16 -6.09 16.07
CA ALA A 217 14.44 -7.02 14.96
C ALA A 217 15.92 -7.39 14.86
N TRP A 218 16.83 -6.45 15.13
CA TRP A 218 18.26 -6.72 15.17
C TRP A 218 18.64 -7.68 16.29
N GLN A 219 18.10 -7.48 17.48
CA GLN A 219 18.28 -8.39 18.62
C GLN A 219 17.73 -9.79 18.35
N ALA A 220 16.53 -9.88 17.72
CA ALA A 220 15.89 -11.15 17.39
C ALA A 220 16.69 -11.98 16.36
N ARG A 221 17.42 -11.33 15.43
CA ARG A 221 18.31 -12.04 14.48
C ARG A 221 19.43 -12.81 15.18
N GLY A 222 19.98 -12.26 16.27
CA GLY A 222 20.98 -12.94 17.10
C GLY A 222 20.43 -14.16 17.81
N ALA A 223 19.12 -14.28 17.98
CA ALA A 223 18.45 -15.43 18.62
C ALA A 223 18.02 -16.53 17.65
N GLY A 224 18.35 -16.43 16.34
CA GLY A 224 18.05 -17.47 15.34
C GLY A 224 16.57 -17.62 14.99
N THR A 225 15.73 -16.67 15.40
CA THR A 225 14.30 -16.67 15.03
C THR A 225 14.18 -16.21 13.57
N GLY A 226 13.88 -17.12 12.66
CA GLY A 226 13.49 -16.84 11.27
C GLY A 226 12.37 -15.80 11.22
N GLY A 227 12.08 -15.23 10.06
CA GLY A 227 11.15 -14.13 9.79
C GLY A 227 10.23 -13.73 10.94
N SER A 228 10.49 -12.59 11.59
CA SER A 228 9.75 -12.16 12.77
C SER A 228 8.69 -11.10 12.42
N LEU A 229 7.65 -10.98 13.25
CA LEU A 229 6.70 -9.86 13.16
C LEU A 229 7.41 -8.49 13.17
N LEU A 230 8.51 -8.38 13.90
CA LEU A 230 9.32 -7.16 13.92
C LEU A 230 9.96 -6.86 12.57
N GLY A 231 10.35 -7.91 11.81
CA GLY A 231 10.81 -7.77 10.43
C GLY A 231 9.73 -7.23 9.52
N ASP A 232 8.49 -7.73 9.65
CA ASP A 232 7.34 -7.23 8.89
C ASP A 232 7.01 -5.77 9.23
N VAL A 233 7.03 -5.41 10.52
CA VAL A 233 6.88 -4.02 10.97
C VAL A 233 7.97 -3.14 10.37
N GLY A 234 9.23 -3.60 10.40
CA GLY A 234 10.35 -2.90 9.79
C GLY A 234 10.15 -2.66 8.29
N LEU A 235 9.70 -3.69 7.57
CA LEU A 235 9.40 -3.60 6.13
C LEU A 235 8.29 -2.57 5.85
N VAL A 236 7.17 -2.62 6.58
CA VAL A 236 6.09 -1.66 6.46
C VAL A 236 6.60 -0.24 6.68
N LEU A 237 7.39 -0.01 7.72
CA LEU A 237 7.93 1.31 8.04
C LEU A 237 8.91 1.81 6.97
N VAL A 238 9.78 0.95 6.46
CA VAL A 238 10.67 1.29 5.32
C VAL A 238 9.84 1.74 4.12
N LEU A 239 8.75 1.04 3.79
CA LEU A 239 7.87 1.42 2.70
C LEU A 239 7.15 2.75 2.97
N LEU A 240 6.64 2.99 4.17
CA LEU A 240 6.02 4.27 4.53
C LEU A 240 7.00 5.43 4.45
N PHE A 241 8.21 5.27 4.99
CA PHE A 241 9.24 6.29 4.89
C PHE A 241 9.73 6.49 3.46
N SER A 242 9.74 5.44 2.61
CA SER A 242 10.05 5.61 1.20
C SER A 242 9.01 6.47 0.46
N VAL A 243 7.73 6.36 0.82
CA VAL A 243 6.67 7.26 0.30
C VAL A 243 6.91 8.71 0.72
N GLN A 244 7.31 8.95 1.97
CA GLN A 244 7.71 10.30 2.42
C GLN A 244 8.96 10.79 1.68
N GLY A 245 9.98 9.95 1.51
CA GLY A 245 11.18 10.27 0.74
C GLY A 245 10.87 10.62 -0.72
N LEU A 246 9.93 9.89 -1.33
CA LEU A 246 9.44 10.20 -2.66
C LEU A 246 8.78 11.59 -2.71
N ALA A 247 7.97 11.94 -1.71
CA ALA A 247 7.35 13.25 -1.59
C ALA A 247 8.40 14.36 -1.47
N ILE A 248 9.45 14.14 -0.70
CA ILE A 248 10.59 15.07 -0.55
C ILE A 248 11.34 15.26 -1.87
N ALA A 249 11.61 14.17 -2.60
CA ALA A 249 12.27 14.25 -3.90
C ALA A 249 11.48 15.11 -4.90
N HIS A 250 10.16 14.94 -4.94
CA HIS A 250 9.28 15.77 -5.77
C HIS A 250 9.25 17.24 -5.32
N GLU A 251 9.21 17.47 -4.00
CA GLU A 251 9.25 18.84 -3.47
C GLU A 251 10.57 19.52 -3.81
N ARG A 252 11.70 18.84 -3.67
CA ARG A 252 13.02 19.39 -4.01
C ARG A 252 13.11 19.82 -5.47
N VAL A 253 12.69 18.95 -6.39
CA VAL A 253 12.70 19.28 -7.82
C VAL A 253 11.75 20.44 -8.14
N HIS A 254 10.59 20.47 -7.49
CA HIS A 254 9.63 21.58 -7.65
C HIS A 254 10.18 22.90 -7.11
N ALA A 255 10.71 22.91 -5.89
CA ALA A 255 11.19 24.12 -5.20
C ALA A 255 12.46 24.72 -5.83
N THR A 256 13.30 23.90 -6.47
CA THR A 256 14.54 24.36 -7.12
C THR A 256 14.35 24.71 -8.58
N GLY A 257 13.15 24.52 -9.17
CA GLY A 257 12.95 24.58 -10.62
C GLY A 257 13.78 23.55 -11.37
N GLY A 258 14.20 22.47 -10.66
CA GLY A 258 15.16 21.47 -11.14
C GLY A 258 14.66 20.73 -12.37
N ARG A 259 15.61 20.19 -13.15
CA ARG A 259 15.29 19.40 -14.34
C ARG A 259 14.49 18.16 -13.94
N LYS A 260 13.33 17.96 -14.54
CA LYS A 260 12.48 16.77 -14.36
C LYS A 260 13.22 15.46 -14.60
N GLY A 261 14.33 15.49 -15.32
CA GLY A 261 15.21 14.36 -15.56
C GLY A 261 15.76 13.71 -14.28
N TRP A 262 15.91 14.45 -13.17
CA TRP A 262 16.28 13.86 -11.89
C TRP A 262 15.23 12.89 -11.34
N LEU A 263 13.93 13.23 -11.49
CA LEU A 263 12.84 12.31 -11.11
C LEU A 263 12.83 11.08 -12.03
N VAL A 264 13.08 11.26 -13.33
CA VAL A 264 13.17 10.15 -14.27
C VAL A 264 14.30 9.20 -13.86
N GLY A 265 15.50 9.72 -13.58
CA GLY A 265 16.63 8.93 -13.09
C GLY A 265 16.30 8.17 -11.79
N MET A 266 15.67 8.84 -10.83
CA MET A 266 15.19 8.21 -9.59
C MET A 266 14.23 7.06 -9.85
N TYR A 267 13.25 7.25 -10.75
CA TYR A 267 12.29 6.18 -11.08
C TYR A 267 12.94 5.04 -11.86
N ILE A 268 13.97 5.30 -12.70
CA ILE A 268 14.75 4.25 -13.35
C ILE A 268 15.48 3.42 -12.29
N VAL A 269 16.15 4.04 -11.31
CA VAL A 269 16.82 3.32 -10.22
C VAL A 269 15.80 2.52 -9.41
N LEU A 270 14.65 3.11 -9.10
CA LEU A 270 13.58 2.44 -8.36
C LEU A 270 13.03 1.21 -9.12
N GLY A 271 12.98 1.26 -10.46
CA GLY A 271 12.51 0.16 -11.29
C GLY A 271 13.57 -0.93 -11.52
N LEU A 272 14.83 -0.56 -11.73
CA LEU A 272 15.92 -1.50 -12.00
C LEU A 272 16.48 -2.16 -10.75
N VAL A 273 16.60 -1.39 -9.66
CA VAL A 273 17.19 -1.85 -8.39
C VAL A 273 16.29 -1.39 -7.23
N PRO A 274 15.08 -1.99 -7.10
CA PRO A 274 14.04 -1.51 -6.18
C PRO A 274 14.52 -1.40 -4.73
N HIS A 275 15.29 -2.37 -4.25
CA HIS A 275 15.78 -2.40 -2.87
C HIS A 275 16.70 -1.22 -2.56
N VAL A 276 17.55 -0.80 -3.50
CA VAL A 276 18.41 0.38 -3.33
C VAL A 276 17.57 1.66 -3.37
N GLY A 277 16.67 1.77 -4.35
CA GLY A 277 15.79 2.94 -4.49
C GLY A 277 14.88 3.13 -3.28
N ILE A 278 14.22 2.07 -2.82
CA ILE A 278 13.34 2.09 -1.64
C ILE A 278 14.13 2.48 -0.38
N THR A 279 15.31 1.87 -0.16
CA THR A 279 16.15 2.15 1.02
C THR A 279 16.64 3.60 1.02
N ALA A 280 17.10 4.11 -0.12
CA ALA A 280 17.54 5.51 -0.25
C ALA A 280 16.39 6.49 0.01
N LEU A 281 15.21 6.25 -0.54
CA LEU A 281 14.03 7.06 -0.28
C LEU A 281 13.59 6.97 1.18
N ALA A 282 13.63 5.78 1.79
CA ALA A 282 13.29 5.60 3.20
C ALA A 282 14.27 6.38 4.11
N ALA A 283 15.56 6.33 3.83
CA ALA A 283 16.57 7.11 4.54
C ALA A 283 16.31 8.62 4.43
N ALA A 284 15.95 9.12 3.24
CA ALA A 284 15.56 10.51 3.05
C ALA A 284 14.28 10.87 3.85
N GLY A 285 13.29 9.96 3.87
CA GLY A 285 12.06 10.13 4.66
C GLY A 285 12.33 10.20 6.16
N VAL A 286 13.18 9.33 6.69
CA VAL A 286 13.62 9.32 8.10
C VAL A 286 14.37 10.60 8.42
N ALA A 287 15.30 11.02 7.57
CA ALA A 287 16.08 12.25 7.79
C ALA A 287 15.17 13.49 7.88
N ASP A 288 14.11 13.57 7.09
CA ASP A 288 13.14 14.68 7.14
C ASP A 288 12.37 14.75 8.46
N VAL A 289 12.06 13.60 9.07
CA VAL A 289 11.40 13.58 10.40
C VAL A 289 12.30 14.16 11.48
N VAL A 290 13.61 13.91 11.39
CA VAL A 290 14.60 14.38 12.39
C VAL A 290 14.96 15.84 12.18
N THR A 291 15.17 16.25 10.94
CA THR A 291 15.77 17.58 10.62
C THR A 291 14.74 18.61 10.16
N ASP A 292 13.51 18.19 9.82
CA ASP A 292 12.42 19.02 9.27
C ASP A 292 12.94 19.95 8.14
N PHE A 293 13.55 19.35 7.11
CA PHE A 293 14.14 20.06 5.96
C PHE A 293 13.22 21.10 5.33
N ARG A 294 11.92 20.98 5.54
CA ARG A 294 10.89 21.87 4.98
C ARG A 294 10.75 23.15 5.80
N ARG A 295 10.96 23.09 7.13
CA ARG A 295 10.93 24.28 8.01
C ARG A 295 12.16 25.15 7.83
N LEU A 296 13.31 24.57 7.57
CA LEU A 296 14.57 25.31 7.37
C LEU A 296 14.50 26.27 6.16
N ARG A 297 13.47 26.18 5.32
CA ARG A 297 13.29 27.01 4.11
C ARG A 297 12.12 27.98 4.16
N ARG A 298 11.30 27.96 5.20
CA ARG A 298 10.31 29.03 5.35
C ARG A 298 11.05 30.30 5.81
N PRO A 299 10.96 31.43 5.06
CA PRO A 299 11.49 32.69 5.56
C PRO A 299 10.86 32.96 6.91
N PRO A 300 11.61 33.55 7.86
CA PRO A 300 11.07 33.93 9.15
C PRO A 300 9.84 34.80 8.93
N THR A 301 8.75 34.44 9.59
CA THR A 301 7.52 35.27 9.60
C THR A 301 7.92 36.66 10.11
N PRO A 302 7.65 37.75 9.37
CA PRO A 302 7.94 39.07 9.89
C PRO A 302 7.18 39.26 11.20
N PRO A 303 7.79 39.93 12.19
CA PRO A 303 7.12 40.21 13.46
C PRO A 303 5.83 40.97 13.16
N GLN A 304 4.73 40.46 13.72
CA GLN A 304 3.47 41.17 13.70
C GLN A 304 3.64 42.43 14.50
N ALA A 305 3.56 43.59 13.82
CA ALA A 305 3.62 44.91 14.46
C ALA A 305 2.28 45.23 15.15
#